data_a6c7c1fe2536fa3b90999c4711f9a770
#
_entry.id   a6c7c1fe2536fa3b90999c4711f9a770
#
_cell.length_a   1.000
_cell.length_b   1.000
_cell.length_c   1.000
_cell.angle_alpha   90.00
_cell.angle_beta   90.00
_cell.angle_gamma   90.00
#
_symmetry.space_group_name_H-M   'P 1'
#
loop_
_entity.id
_entity.type
_entity.pdbx_description
1 polymer ?
#
loop_
_entity_poly.entity_id
_entity_poly.type
_entity_poly.pdbx_seq_one_letter_code
_entity_poly.pdbx_strand_id
1 'polypeptide(L)'
;GFDAMGWVPEGQRSGQMSYNTSNKSATYVTIGEEDAATFEAISAGRQFEDIQARMTFRLLQKMMLKEEMAILAGNASMTLGVPATPTLSAQTNASSTLPTGTYYVKVVALTLEGYQNSSVAAGVATSKSVTGADGKNYTLSGGSSNISLESAGQLVTISTNALAMTTTAVQGAVAYAWFISAVNSAGTETLQAITTINSYVQSVPLATGNQAASAVTADNSANSSYAYDGLLTTALKSGSNAYVNMLATGTAGTGTTLTASGRGSVSEIDTMFQKMWDNFELSPTVLYVNSQELKNITTKVLSTSSAPLLRYDSPADGSTGEYTVTASGVVQFYYNPFAINGGLRIPIKIHPRVPPGTIIGWAENLPIQYQSNEVPNVAEIKTRQDYYQIDWPIVTRQRQVGVYAEEVLAVYAPFAMGVISNIANG
;
A
#
# COMPACT_ATOMS: atom_id res chain seq x y z
N GLY A 1 -17.35 15.62 -25.13
CA GLY A 1 -16.21 16.50 -25.28
C GLY A 1 -16.60 17.89 -25.70
N PHE A 2 -15.74 18.83 -25.49
CA PHE A 2 -15.91 20.23 -25.91
C PHE A 2 -16.06 20.36 -27.45
N ASP A 3 -15.61 19.35 -28.19
CA ASP A 3 -15.72 19.26 -29.64
C ASP A 3 -17.17 19.18 -30.15
N ALA A 4 -18.11 18.83 -29.29
CA ALA A 4 -19.54 18.82 -29.64
C ALA A 4 -20.21 20.21 -29.53
N MET A 5 -19.51 21.18 -28.92
CA MET A 5 -19.99 22.57 -28.84
C MET A 5 -19.57 23.35 -30.11
N GLY A 6 -20.52 23.70 -30.95
CA GLY A 6 -20.28 24.49 -32.18
C GLY A 6 -20.76 25.91 -32.06
N TRP A 7 -20.34 26.73 -33.02
CA TRP A 7 -20.92 28.06 -33.27
C TRP A 7 -22.36 27.91 -33.75
N VAL A 8 -23.26 28.67 -33.19
CA VAL A 8 -24.68 28.61 -33.55
C VAL A 8 -24.97 29.70 -34.59
N PRO A 9 -25.49 29.37 -35.79
CA PRO A 9 -25.89 30.35 -36.77
C PRO A 9 -27.04 31.23 -36.24
N GLU A 10 -27.14 32.43 -36.74
CA GLU A 10 -28.20 33.36 -36.37
C GLU A 10 -29.60 32.76 -36.61
N GLY A 11 -30.46 32.82 -35.59
CA GLY A 11 -31.80 32.25 -35.61
C GLY A 11 -31.90 30.73 -35.47
N GLN A 12 -30.80 30.00 -35.23
CA GLN A 12 -30.81 28.56 -35.04
C GLN A 12 -30.67 28.18 -33.57
N ARG A 13 -31.03 26.93 -33.24
CA ARG A 13 -30.82 26.33 -31.90
C ARG A 13 -29.51 25.59 -31.86
N SER A 14 -28.83 25.64 -30.72
CA SER A 14 -27.65 24.79 -30.46
C SER A 14 -28.04 23.32 -30.30
N GLY A 15 -27.08 22.41 -30.47
CA GLY A 15 -27.23 21.00 -30.11
C GLY A 15 -27.52 20.82 -28.61
N GLN A 16 -28.20 19.75 -28.27
CA GLN A 16 -28.45 19.39 -26.87
C GLN A 16 -27.21 18.71 -26.27
N MET A 17 -26.81 19.16 -25.11
CA MET A 17 -25.80 18.48 -24.31
C MET A 17 -26.41 17.24 -23.66
N SER A 18 -25.69 16.12 -23.71
CA SER A 18 -26.00 14.91 -22.96
C SER A 18 -24.90 14.61 -21.96
N TYR A 19 -25.26 14.10 -20.80
CA TYR A 19 -24.33 13.58 -19.81
C TYR A 19 -24.81 12.22 -19.34
N ASN A 20 -23.85 11.37 -18.98
CA ASN A 20 -24.11 10.05 -18.47
C ASN A 20 -23.86 10.03 -16.97
N THR A 21 -24.79 9.45 -16.21
CA THR A 21 -24.63 9.19 -14.79
C THR A 21 -24.55 7.70 -14.55
N SER A 22 -23.74 7.28 -13.60
CA SER A 22 -23.66 5.88 -13.17
C SER A 22 -23.85 5.78 -11.67
N ASN A 23 -24.75 4.90 -11.24
CA ASN A 23 -24.94 4.61 -9.82
C ASN A 23 -23.82 3.68 -9.33
N LYS A 24 -23.24 4.01 -8.19
CA LYS A 24 -22.30 3.17 -7.46
C LYS A 24 -22.94 2.77 -6.15
N SER A 25 -22.65 1.54 -5.71
CA SER A 25 -23.10 1.02 -4.41
C SER A 25 -21.91 0.58 -3.59
N ALA A 26 -22.02 0.79 -2.28
CA ALA A 26 -21.03 0.31 -1.32
C ALA A 26 -21.80 -0.34 -0.15
N THR A 27 -21.30 -1.45 0.37
CA THR A 27 -21.93 -2.22 1.43
C THR A 27 -21.30 -1.87 2.77
N TYR A 28 -22.13 -1.55 3.76
CA TYR A 28 -21.66 -1.36 5.12
C TYR A 28 -21.10 -2.66 5.68
N VAL A 29 -19.98 -2.55 6.39
CA VAL A 29 -19.37 -3.66 7.12
C VAL A 29 -19.16 -3.25 8.56
N THR A 30 -19.22 -4.22 9.46
CA THR A 30 -18.97 -4.02 10.88
C THR A 30 -17.52 -4.31 11.19
N ILE A 31 -16.85 -3.35 11.80
CA ILE A 31 -15.53 -3.50 12.37
C ILE A 31 -15.70 -3.58 13.89
N GLY A 32 -15.11 -4.55 14.55
CA GLY A 32 -15.23 -4.70 15.99
C GLY A 32 -14.21 -5.64 16.59
N GLU A 33 -14.00 -5.47 17.89
CA GLU A 33 -13.18 -6.36 18.69
C GLU A 33 -13.67 -6.36 20.15
N GLU A 34 -13.46 -7.47 20.83
CA GLU A 34 -13.82 -7.67 22.23
C GLU A 34 -12.58 -7.97 23.05
N ASP A 35 -12.64 -7.62 24.34
CA ASP A 35 -11.63 -7.96 25.31
C ASP A 35 -12.31 -8.32 26.65
N ALA A 36 -11.60 -9.07 27.47
CA ALA A 36 -12.12 -9.58 28.75
C ALA A 36 -11.09 -9.40 29.87
N ALA A 37 -11.56 -8.93 31.02
CA ALA A 37 -10.75 -8.88 32.23
C ALA A 37 -11.38 -9.72 33.34
N THR A 38 -10.58 -10.59 33.98
CA THR A 38 -11.04 -11.39 35.11
C THR A 38 -11.26 -10.53 36.35
N PHE A 39 -12.18 -10.93 37.23
CA PHE A 39 -12.43 -10.20 38.49
C PHE A 39 -11.20 -10.19 39.41
N GLU A 40 -10.38 -11.22 39.34
CA GLU A 40 -9.12 -11.30 40.07
C GLU A 40 -8.15 -10.20 39.56
N ALA A 41 -7.99 -10.06 38.26
CA ALA A 41 -7.13 -9.01 37.66
C ALA A 41 -7.65 -7.61 38.03
N ILE A 42 -8.97 -7.36 37.94
CA ILE A 42 -9.59 -6.10 38.31
C ILE A 42 -9.35 -5.78 39.79
N SER A 43 -9.51 -6.79 40.66
CA SER A 43 -9.30 -6.66 42.11
C SER A 43 -7.83 -6.38 42.44
N ALA A 44 -6.91 -7.08 41.81
CA ALA A 44 -5.46 -6.87 41.99
C ALA A 44 -4.99 -5.52 41.51
N GLY A 45 -5.61 -4.98 40.44
CA GLY A 45 -5.25 -3.69 39.83
C GLY A 45 -5.75 -2.46 40.61
N ARG A 46 -6.71 -2.60 41.52
CA ARG A 46 -7.41 -1.45 42.17
C ARG A 46 -6.50 -0.42 42.84
N GLN A 47 -5.33 -0.79 43.27
CA GLN A 47 -4.39 0.11 43.97
C GLN A 47 -3.36 0.74 43.00
N PHE A 48 -3.27 0.24 41.77
CA PHE A 48 -2.23 0.63 40.81
C PHE A 48 -2.81 1.23 39.55
N GLU A 49 -3.88 0.62 39.01
CA GLU A 49 -4.43 0.99 37.71
C GLU A 49 -5.88 0.52 37.57
N ASP A 50 -6.71 1.32 36.90
CA ASP A 50 -8.04 0.87 36.46
C ASP A 50 -7.91 0.00 35.20
N ILE A 51 -7.87 -1.30 35.40
CA ILE A 51 -7.70 -2.30 34.32
C ILE A 51 -8.85 -2.21 33.32
N GLN A 52 -10.07 -1.89 33.77
CA GLN A 52 -11.25 -1.81 32.91
C GLN A 52 -11.18 -0.59 31.97
N ALA A 53 -10.85 0.58 32.51
CA ALA A 53 -10.66 1.77 31.69
C ALA A 53 -9.53 1.58 30.68
N ARG A 54 -8.43 0.97 31.08
CA ARG A 54 -7.30 0.66 30.20
C ARG A 54 -7.69 -0.33 29.10
N MET A 55 -8.49 -1.36 29.40
CA MET A 55 -8.98 -2.32 28.43
C MET A 55 -9.81 -1.62 27.34
N THR A 56 -10.80 -0.81 27.74
CA THR A 56 -11.65 -0.05 26.79
C THR A 56 -10.82 0.91 25.93
N PHE A 57 -9.85 1.63 26.53
CA PHE A 57 -8.96 2.52 25.80
C PHE A 57 -8.12 1.78 24.74
N ARG A 58 -7.58 0.61 25.10
CA ARG A 58 -6.81 -0.22 24.15
C ARG A 58 -7.66 -0.77 23.02
N LEU A 59 -8.90 -1.18 23.31
CA LEU A 59 -9.84 -1.60 22.28
C LEU A 59 -10.12 -0.48 21.29
N LEU A 60 -10.42 0.73 21.79
CA LEU A 60 -10.65 1.89 20.93
C LEU A 60 -9.43 2.21 20.06
N GLN A 61 -8.24 2.23 20.65
CA GLN A 61 -7.00 2.46 19.90
C GLN A 61 -6.78 1.41 18.80
N LYS A 62 -7.05 0.13 19.09
CA LYS A 62 -6.91 -0.96 18.12
C LYS A 62 -7.94 -0.85 17.00
N MET A 63 -9.18 -0.43 17.33
CA MET A 63 -10.22 -0.14 16.35
C MET A 63 -9.82 0.96 15.39
N MET A 64 -9.34 2.10 15.90
CA MET A 64 -8.88 3.21 15.06
C MET A 64 -7.73 2.80 14.13
N LEU A 65 -6.79 1.96 14.59
CA LEU A 65 -5.73 1.42 13.75
C LEU A 65 -6.25 0.48 12.66
N LYS A 66 -7.27 -0.32 12.95
CA LYS A 66 -7.90 -1.21 11.97
C LYS A 66 -8.67 -0.41 10.92
N GLU A 67 -9.40 0.62 11.34
CA GLU A 67 -10.11 1.55 10.45
C GLU A 67 -9.14 2.27 9.51
N GLU A 68 -8.04 2.84 10.05
CA GLU A 68 -6.98 3.47 9.25
C GLU A 68 -6.45 2.54 8.15
N MET A 69 -6.23 1.27 8.50
CA MET A 69 -5.80 0.24 7.55
C MET A 69 -6.87 -0.07 6.51
N ALA A 70 -8.13 -0.18 6.92
CA ALA A 70 -9.24 -0.48 6.02
C ALA A 70 -9.49 0.68 5.04
N ILE A 71 -9.43 1.93 5.52
CA ILE A 71 -9.54 3.13 4.68
C ILE A 71 -8.43 3.19 3.64
N LEU A 72 -7.20 2.87 4.03
CA LEU A 72 -6.05 2.94 3.12
C LEU A 72 -6.08 1.83 2.06
N ALA A 73 -6.25 0.59 2.49
CA ALA A 73 -6.01 -0.59 1.64
C ALA A 73 -6.93 -1.79 1.92
N GLY A 74 -8.11 -1.56 2.49
CA GLY A 74 -9.15 -2.59 2.55
C GLY A 74 -9.39 -3.15 1.15
N ASN A 75 -9.62 -4.44 1.03
CA ASN A 75 -9.83 -5.11 -0.26
C ASN A 75 -11.00 -6.08 -0.19
N ALA A 76 -12.14 -5.64 -0.72
CA ALA A 76 -13.33 -6.47 -0.84
C ALA A 76 -13.50 -7.08 -2.23
N SER A 77 -12.99 -6.42 -3.27
CA SER A 77 -13.38 -6.75 -4.66
C SER A 77 -12.23 -6.99 -5.62
N MET A 78 -11.00 -6.60 -5.29
CA MET A 78 -9.86 -6.72 -6.20
C MET A 78 -9.11 -8.04 -5.95
N THR A 79 -9.24 -8.98 -6.88
CA THR A 79 -8.49 -10.22 -6.87
C THR A 79 -7.13 -10.05 -7.55
N LEU A 80 -6.08 -10.59 -6.95
CA LEU A 80 -4.73 -10.57 -7.53
C LEU A 80 -4.51 -11.68 -8.56
N GLY A 81 -5.40 -12.69 -8.56
CA GLY A 81 -5.36 -13.80 -9.49
C GLY A 81 -4.17 -14.74 -9.32
N VAL A 82 -3.58 -15.15 -10.43
CA VAL A 82 -2.37 -15.98 -10.48
C VAL A 82 -1.25 -15.13 -11.05
N PRO A 83 -0.16 -14.89 -10.32
CA PRO A 83 1.00 -14.17 -10.85
C PRO A 83 1.61 -14.88 -12.06
N ALA A 84 2.25 -14.12 -12.93
CA ALA A 84 2.98 -14.71 -14.06
C ALA A 84 4.09 -15.63 -13.56
N THR A 85 4.35 -16.70 -14.33
CA THR A 85 5.44 -17.63 -14.06
C THR A 85 6.77 -16.88 -13.94
N PRO A 86 7.55 -17.08 -12.86
CA PRO A 86 8.81 -16.39 -12.67
C PRO A 86 9.81 -16.69 -13.79
N THR A 87 10.55 -15.67 -14.20
CA THR A 87 11.71 -15.79 -15.07
C THR A 87 12.97 -15.84 -14.24
N LEU A 88 13.82 -16.82 -14.49
CA LEU A 88 15.05 -17.05 -13.76
C LEU A 88 16.28 -16.73 -14.60
N SER A 89 17.34 -16.28 -13.92
CA SER A 89 18.67 -16.16 -14.51
C SER A 89 19.75 -16.43 -13.45
N ALA A 90 20.86 -16.98 -13.88
CA ALA A 90 22.01 -17.15 -13.01
C ALA A 90 22.91 -15.90 -13.09
N GLN A 91 23.30 -15.37 -11.95
CA GLN A 91 24.15 -14.18 -11.82
C GLN A 91 25.44 -14.49 -11.07
N THR A 92 26.49 -13.73 -11.37
CA THR A 92 27.75 -13.80 -10.60
C THR A 92 27.63 -12.89 -9.39
N ASN A 93 27.87 -13.45 -8.20
CA ASN A 93 27.94 -12.70 -6.95
C ASN A 93 29.12 -13.24 -6.12
N ALA A 94 30.14 -12.42 -5.95
CA ALA A 94 31.35 -12.81 -5.24
C ALA A 94 31.13 -13.26 -3.79
N SER A 95 30.04 -12.78 -3.16
CA SER A 95 29.69 -13.13 -1.77
C SER A 95 28.66 -14.26 -1.66
N SER A 96 28.28 -14.87 -2.77
CA SER A 96 27.26 -15.92 -2.77
C SER A 96 27.83 -17.25 -2.26
N THR A 97 27.02 -17.92 -1.44
CA THR A 97 27.27 -19.26 -0.94
C THR A 97 26.16 -20.25 -1.36
N LEU A 98 25.34 -19.88 -2.32
CA LEU A 98 24.28 -20.73 -2.84
C LEU A 98 24.88 -22.01 -3.46
N PRO A 99 24.47 -23.22 -3.08
CA PRO A 99 24.96 -24.46 -3.66
C PRO A 99 24.71 -24.53 -5.17
N THR A 100 25.62 -25.19 -5.89
CA THR A 100 25.47 -25.43 -7.32
C THR A 100 24.38 -26.44 -7.60
N GLY A 101 23.58 -26.21 -8.65
CA GLY A 101 22.50 -27.09 -9.05
C GLY A 101 21.35 -26.35 -9.73
N THR A 102 20.31 -27.09 -10.09
CA THR A 102 19.12 -26.52 -10.75
C THR A 102 18.07 -26.17 -9.71
N TYR A 103 17.52 -24.97 -9.83
CA TYR A 103 16.48 -24.44 -8.96
C TYR A 103 15.22 -24.12 -9.75
N TYR A 104 14.08 -24.27 -9.11
CA TYR A 104 12.75 -23.92 -9.60
C TYR A 104 12.11 -22.93 -8.65
N VAL A 105 11.27 -22.04 -9.14
CA VAL A 105 10.70 -20.96 -8.35
C VAL A 105 9.21 -20.80 -8.63
N LYS A 106 8.45 -20.53 -7.58
CA LYS A 106 7.07 -20.05 -7.62
C LYS A 106 6.96 -18.74 -6.86
N VAL A 107 5.97 -17.93 -7.19
CA VAL A 107 5.75 -16.63 -6.56
C VAL A 107 4.27 -16.45 -6.19
N VAL A 108 4.05 -15.76 -5.09
CA VAL A 108 2.72 -15.33 -4.61
C VAL A 108 2.76 -13.82 -4.46
N ALA A 109 1.77 -13.13 -5.02
CA ALA A 109 1.60 -11.69 -4.82
C ALA A 109 0.78 -11.43 -3.55
N LEU A 110 1.10 -10.37 -2.82
CA LEU A 110 0.47 -10.03 -1.55
C LEU A 110 -0.16 -8.65 -1.62
N THR A 111 -1.37 -8.51 -1.09
CA THR A 111 -1.98 -7.21 -0.77
C THR A 111 -1.27 -6.59 0.43
N LEU A 112 -1.62 -5.36 0.80
CA LEU A 112 -1.07 -4.74 2.01
C LEU A 112 -1.39 -5.58 3.27
N GLU A 113 -2.60 -6.09 3.40
CA GLU A 113 -2.99 -6.97 4.50
C GLU A 113 -2.17 -8.27 4.48
N GLY A 114 -2.03 -8.89 3.31
CA GLY A 114 -1.21 -10.09 3.12
C GLY A 114 0.26 -9.85 3.47
N TYR A 115 0.83 -8.72 3.07
CA TYR A 115 2.20 -8.35 3.41
C TYR A 115 2.41 -8.19 4.91
N GLN A 116 1.48 -7.54 5.62
CA GLN A 116 1.60 -7.31 7.07
C GLN A 116 1.39 -8.57 7.90
N ASN A 117 0.56 -9.49 7.43
CA ASN A 117 0.26 -10.75 8.13
C ASN A 117 1.20 -11.90 7.74
N SER A 118 2.06 -11.73 6.74
CA SER A 118 2.98 -12.76 6.26
C SER A 118 4.41 -12.48 6.72
N SER A 119 5.16 -13.52 6.95
CA SER A 119 6.61 -13.46 7.18
C SER A 119 7.28 -14.73 6.69
N VAL A 120 8.59 -14.68 6.46
CA VAL A 120 9.34 -15.87 6.04
C VAL A 120 9.22 -17.01 7.05
N ALA A 121 9.21 -16.68 8.35
CA ALA A 121 9.11 -17.65 9.43
C ALA A 121 7.68 -18.19 9.65
N ALA A 122 6.67 -17.32 9.56
CA ALA A 122 5.27 -17.71 9.78
C ALA A 122 4.58 -18.22 8.50
N GLY A 123 5.17 -17.94 7.34
CA GLY A 123 4.60 -18.24 6.03
C GLY A 123 3.74 -17.11 5.46
N VAL A 124 3.21 -17.35 4.27
CA VAL A 124 2.22 -16.51 3.61
C VAL A 124 0.85 -16.75 4.25
N ALA A 125 0.20 -15.69 4.68
CA ALA A 125 -1.15 -15.76 5.24
C ALA A 125 -2.17 -15.98 4.12
N THR A 126 -2.63 -17.20 3.94
CA THR A 126 -3.70 -17.54 2.98
C THR A 126 -5.09 -17.29 3.59
N SER A 127 -5.22 -17.48 4.89
CA SER A 127 -6.45 -17.20 5.62
C SER A 127 -6.11 -16.75 7.05
N LYS A 128 -7.06 -16.07 7.66
CA LYS A 128 -7.00 -15.64 9.05
C LYS A 128 -8.26 -16.14 9.75
N SER A 129 -8.09 -17.01 10.73
CA SER A 129 -9.21 -17.48 11.55
C SER A 129 -9.38 -16.56 12.76
N VAL A 130 -10.57 -16.07 12.95
CA VAL A 130 -10.97 -15.28 14.12
C VAL A 130 -12.03 -16.08 14.86
N THR A 131 -11.76 -16.42 16.10
CA THR A 131 -12.75 -17.08 16.97
C THR A 131 -13.58 -16.03 17.67
N GLY A 132 -14.88 -15.99 17.39
CA GLY A 132 -15.81 -15.11 18.09
C GLY A 132 -16.02 -15.54 19.55
N ALA A 133 -16.58 -14.64 20.35
CA ALA A 133 -16.94 -14.93 21.76
C ALA A 133 -17.99 -16.05 21.88
N ASP A 134 -18.76 -16.31 20.81
CA ASP A 134 -19.68 -17.42 20.68
C ASP A 134 -19.01 -18.78 20.42
N GLY A 135 -17.68 -18.81 20.36
CA GLY A 135 -16.88 -19.99 20.05
C GLY A 135 -16.87 -20.40 18.57
N LYS A 136 -17.52 -19.62 17.69
CA LYS A 136 -17.49 -19.88 16.24
C LYS A 136 -16.25 -19.30 15.59
N ASN A 137 -15.72 -20.05 14.64
CA ASN A 137 -14.59 -19.59 13.84
C ASN A 137 -15.09 -18.92 12.57
N TYR A 138 -14.61 -17.69 12.37
CA TYR A 138 -14.81 -16.92 11.14
C TYR A 138 -13.50 -16.93 10.37
N THR A 139 -13.54 -17.36 9.12
CA THR A 139 -12.37 -17.38 8.25
C THR A 139 -12.39 -16.17 7.35
N LEU A 140 -11.40 -15.32 7.51
CA LEU A 140 -11.13 -14.15 6.69
C LEU A 140 -10.08 -14.49 5.63
N SER A 141 -10.12 -13.79 4.51
CA SER A 141 -9.04 -13.87 3.51
C SER A 141 -7.75 -13.33 4.07
N GLY A 142 -6.62 -13.98 3.75
CA GLY A 142 -5.31 -13.62 4.29
C GLY A 142 -4.59 -12.53 3.50
N GLY A 143 -5.08 -12.18 2.31
CA GLY A 143 -4.47 -11.15 1.46
C GLY A 143 -3.43 -11.67 0.46
N SER A 144 -3.42 -12.97 0.15
CA SER A 144 -2.50 -13.59 -0.80
C SER A 144 -3.19 -13.93 -2.12
N SER A 145 -2.50 -13.75 -3.25
CA SER A 145 -2.88 -14.31 -4.54
C SER A 145 -2.81 -15.83 -4.52
N ASN A 146 -3.31 -16.47 -5.56
CA ASN A 146 -2.93 -17.87 -5.83
C ASN A 146 -1.44 -17.94 -6.17
N ILE A 147 -0.86 -19.13 -6.04
CA ILE A 147 0.53 -19.38 -6.42
C ILE A 147 0.70 -19.41 -7.93
N SER A 148 1.83 -18.88 -8.43
CA SER A 148 2.18 -18.97 -9.85
C SER A 148 2.45 -20.40 -10.30
N LEU A 149 2.49 -20.63 -11.60
CA LEU A 149 3.11 -21.83 -12.14
C LEU A 149 4.59 -21.89 -11.80
N GLU A 150 5.13 -23.09 -11.75
CA GLU A 150 6.57 -23.34 -11.54
C GLU A 150 7.37 -22.82 -12.74
N SER A 151 8.47 -22.13 -12.47
CA SER A 151 9.39 -21.66 -13.50
C SER A 151 10.08 -22.83 -14.23
N ALA A 152 10.64 -22.56 -15.38
CA ALA A 152 11.68 -23.43 -15.95
C ALA A 152 12.87 -23.51 -14.98
N GLY A 153 13.51 -24.66 -14.89
CA GLY A 153 14.67 -24.84 -14.02
C GLY A 153 15.87 -24.00 -14.50
N GLN A 154 16.54 -23.33 -13.55
CA GLN A 154 17.74 -22.55 -13.80
C GLN A 154 18.95 -23.20 -13.12
N LEU A 155 19.94 -23.55 -13.93
CA LEU A 155 21.21 -24.05 -13.39
C LEU A 155 22.06 -22.91 -12.83
N VAL A 156 22.44 -23.04 -11.59
CA VAL A 156 23.43 -22.18 -10.90
C VAL A 156 24.74 -22.98 -10.82
N THR A 157 25.83 -22.36 -11.24
CA THR A 157 27.18 -22.98 -11.28
C THR A 157 28.11 -22.27 -10.29
N ILE A 158 29.35 -22.76 -10.16
CA ILE A 158 30.37 -22.10 -9.33
C ILE A 158 30.69 -20.68 -9.85
N SER A 159 30.66 -20.48 -11.17
CA SER A 159 30.92 -19.19 -11.80
C SER A 159 29.74 -18.23 -11.80
N THR A 160 28.52 -18.77 -11.81
CA THR A 160 27.27 -18.00 -11.72
C THR A 160 26.51 -18.47 -10.48
N ASN A 161 26.93 -18.03 -9.34
CA ASN A 161 26.62 -18.62 -8.04
C ASN A 161 25.43 -17.98 -7.32
N ALA A 162 24.66 -17.10 -7.96
CA ALA A 162 23.44 -16.53 -7.43
C ALA A 162 22.26 -16.78 -8.38
N LEU A 163 21.09 -17.00 -7.82
CA LEU A 163 19.83 -17.19 -8.56
C LEU A 163 19.03 -15.89 -8.53
N ALA A 164 18.91 -15.24 -9.67
CA ALA A 164 18.06 -14.08 -9.86
C ALA A 164 16.70 -14.50 -10.40
N MET A 165 15.65 -13.89 -9.87
CA MET A 165 14.26 -14.18 -10.24
C MET A 165 13.44 -12.91 -10.37
N THR A 166 12.55 -12.89 -11.35
CA THR A 166 11.66 -11.77 -11.63
C THR A 166 10.28 -12.29 -12.02
N THR A 167 9.24 -11.50 -11.75
CA THR A 167 7.90 -11.75 -12.26
C THR A 167 7.31 -10.46 -12.81
N THR A 168 6.24 -10.53 -13.59
CA THR A 168 5.50 -9.34 -14.01
C THR A 168 4.83 -8.71 -12.81
N ALA A 169 4.91 -7.39 -12.69
CA ALA A 169 4.24 -6.68 -11.61
C ALA A 169 2.72 -6.90 -11.67
N VAL A 170 2.13 -7.28 -10.55
CA VAL A 170 0.68 -7.53 -10.41
C VAL A 170 0.02 -6.28 -9.86
N GLN A 171 -0.98 -5.79 -10.57
CA GLN A 171 -1.74 -4.61 -10.13
C GLN A 171 -2.47 -4.90 -8.82
N GLY A 172 -2.25 -4.05 -7.82
CA GLY A 172 -2.78 -4.26 -6.46
C GLY A 172 -1.86 -5.01 -5.52
N ALA A 173 -0.81 -5.66 -6.02
CA ALA A 173 0.21 -6.25 -5.18
C ALA A 173 1.15 -5.18 -4.62
N VAL A 174 1.48 -5.31 -3.34
CA VAL A 174 2.47 -4.46 -2.66
C VAL A 174 3.73 -5.24 -2.27
N ALA A 175 3.68 -6.56 -2.33
CA ALA A 175 4.81 -7.44 -2.05
C ALA A 175 4.69 -8.77 -2.79
N TYR A 176 5.79 -9.49 -2.85
CA TYR A 176 5.93 -10.78 -3.52
C TYR A 176 6.64 -11.76 -2.60
N ALA A 177 6.05 -12.93 -2.42
CA ALA A 177 6.61 -14.03 -1.64
C ALA A 177 7.23 -15.06 -2.59
N TRP A 178 8.50 -15.37 -2.40
CA TRP A 178 9.31 -16.21 -3.28
C TRP A 178 9.54 -17.58 -2.67
N PHE A 179 9.08 -18.60 -3.39
CA PHE A 179 9.23 -20.01 -3.04
C PHE A 179 10.27 -20.64 -3.95
N ILE A 180 11.33 -21.19 -3.38
CA ILE A 180 12.46 -21.75 -4.13
C ILE A 180 12.57 -23.23 -3.77
N SER A 181 12.79 -24.07 -4.82
CA SER A 181 12.93 -25.53 -4.66
C SER A 181 14.25 -25.92 -4.01
N ALA A 182 14.29 -27.07 -3.38
CA ALA A 182 15.55 -27.71 -3.07
C ALA A 182 16.37 -27.97 -4.35
N VAL A 183 17.68 -28.11 -4.19
CA VAL A 183 18.62 -28.31 -5.31
C VAL A 183 18.19 -29.54 -6.12
N ASN A 184 18.07 -29.37 -7.44
CA ASN A 184 17.71 -30.41 -8.40
C ASN A 184 16.37 -31.11 -8.12
N SER A 185 15.43 -30.45 -7.43
CA SER A 185 14.18 -31.06 -6.99
C SER A 185 12.98 -30.15 -7.29
N ALA A 186 12.37 -30.30 -8.44
CA ALA A 186 11.12 -29.62 -8.80
C ALA A 186 9.97 -30.03 -7.85
N GLY A 187 9.02 -29.12 -7.61
CA GLY A 187 7.86 -29.40 -6.76
C GLY A 187 8.12 -29.34 -5.26
N THR A 188 9.33 -28.94 -4.83
CA THR A 188 9.72 -28.85 -3.40
C THR A 188 9.91 -27.43 -2.92
N GLU A 189 9.32 -26.46 -3.60
CA GLU A 189 9.51 -25.03 -3.33
C GLU A 189 9.03 -24.68 -1.93
N THR A 190 9.88 -23.96 -1.20
CA THR A 190 9.60 -23.41 0.14
C THR A 190 9.85 -21.92 0.17
N LEU A 191 9.12 -21.21 1.02
CA LEU A 191 9.21 -19.76 1.16
C LEU A 191 10.62 -19.34 1.60
N GLN A 192 11.29 -18.49 0.83
CA GLN A 192 12.64 -18.03 1.14
C GLN A 192 12.72 -16.53 1.38
N ALA A 193 11.87 -15.74 0.70
CA ALA A 193 11.88 -14.29 0.86
C ALA A 193 10.50 -13.68 0.60
N ILE A 194 10.27 -12.49 1.19
CA ILE A 194 9.17 -11.60 0.86
C ILE A 194 9.80 -10.25 0.51
N THR A 195 9.54 -9.75 -0.71
CA THR A 195 10.07 -8.49 -1.23
C THR A 195 8.95 -7.53 -1.58
N THR A 196 9.22 -6.23 -1.51
CA THR A 196 8.28 -5.17 -1.91
C THR A 196 8.40 -4.80 -3.40
N ILE A 197 9.32 -5.44 -4.10
CA ILE A 197 9.50 -5.35 -5.55
C ILE A 197 9.30 -6.72 -6.19
N ASN A 198 8.98 -6.74 -7.47
CA ASN A 198 8.69 -7.94 -8.24
C ASN A 198 9.95 -8.70 -8.71
N SER A 199 11.04 -8.60 -7.96
CA SER A 199 12.29 -9.32 -8.20
C SER A 199 13.01 -9.67 -6.91
N TYR A 200 13.83 -10.73 -6.97
CA TYR A 200 14.66 -11.17 -5.85
C TYR A 200 15.93 -11.87 -6.36
N VAL A 201 16.98 -11.87 -5.54
CA VAL A 201 18.21 -12.63 -5.81
C VAL A 201 18.57 -13.47 -4.58
N GLN A 202 18.56 -14.79 -4.75
CA GLN A 202 19.00 -15.74 -3.74
C GLN A 202 20.51 -15.96 -3.89
N SER A 203 21.27 -15.60 -2.87
CA SER A 203 22.73 -15.73 -2.81
C SER A 203 23.24 -16.56 -1.65
N VAL A 204 22.35 -16.98 -0.76
CA VAL A 204 22.69 -17.80 0.41
C VAL A 204 21.98 -19.16 0.34
N PRO A 205 22.44 -20.18 1.08
CA PRO A 205 21.75 -21.46 1.14
C PRO A 205 20.29 -21.27 1.57
N LEU A 206 19.42 -22.16 1.09
CA LEU A 206 17.99 -22.10 1.42
C LEU A 206 17.75 -22.43 2.89
N ALA A 207 16.87 -21.68 3.52
CA ALA A 207 16.37 -21.98 4.85
C ALA A 207 15.46 -23.21 4.80
N THR A 208 15.53 -24.05 5.82
CA THR A 208 14.73 -25.25 5.96
C THR A 208 13.56 -25.05 6.93
N GLY A 209 12.49 -25.81 6.78
CA GLY A 209 11.32 -25.76 7.67
C GLY A 209 10.32 -24.64 7.35
N ASN A 210 10.55 -23.84 6.32
CA ASN A 210 9.64 -22.81 5.87
C ASN A 210 8.41 -23.39 5.16
N GLN A 211 7.36 -22.59 5.03
CA GLN A 211 6.10 -22.98 4.36
C GLN A 211 6.34 -23.52 2.95
N ALA A 212 5.74 -24.66 2.65
CA ALA A 212 5.78 -25.24 1.31
C ALA A 212 4.83 -24.47 0.37
N ALA A 213 5.20 -24.34 -0.90
CA ALA A 213 4.41 -23.72 -1.94
C ALA A 213 3.03 -24.35 -2.10
N SER A 214 2.90 -25.66 -1.87
CA SER A 214 1.66 -26.43 -1.91
C SER A 214 0.60 -25.99 -0.88
N ALA A 215 0.98 -25.20 0.11
CA ALA A 215 0.03 -24.63 1.08
C ALA A 215 -0.80 -23.46 0.53
N VAL A 216 -0.38 -22.87 -0.61
CA VAL A 216 -1.08 -21.76 -1.26
C VAL A 216 -1.81 -22.29 -2.48
N THR A 217 -3.12 -22.54 -2.37
CA THR A 217 -3.91 -23.23 -3.39
C THR A 217 -4.99 -22.38 -4.05
N ALA A 218 -5.26 -21.20 -3.53
CA ALA A 218 -6.34 -20.33 -4.00
C ALA A 218 -5.96 -18.85 -3.89
N ASP A 219 -6.65 -18.01 -4.65
CA ASP A 219 -6.59 -16.56 -4.50
C ASP A 219 -7.45 -16.13 -3.29
N ASN A 220 -6.79 -15.65 -2.27
CA ASN A 220 -7.38 -15.15 -1.03
C ASN A 220 -7.06 -13.66 -0.82
N SER A 221 -6.91 -12.90 -1.91
CA SER A 221 -6.55 -11.49 -1.84
C SER A 221 -7.72 -10.57 -1.52
N ALA A 222 -8.94 -10.98 -1.87
CA ALA A 222 -10.16 -10.21 -1.64
C ALA A 222 -11.01 -10.82 -0.51
N ASN A 223 -11.65 -9.95 0.29
CA ASN A 223 -12.51 -10.35 1.41
C ASN A 223 -13.91 -9.73 1.28
N SER A 224 -14.67 -10.20 0.31
CA SER A 224 -15.94 -9.62 -0.13
C SER A 224 -17.04 -9.55 0.94
N SER A 225 -16.96 -10.39 1.99
CA SER A 225 -18.02 -10.47 3.02
C SER A 225 -17.74 -9.61 4.25
N TYR A 226 -16.47 -9.24 4.48
CA TYR A 226 -16.04 -8.65 5.74
C TYR A 226 -15.16 -7.39 5.59
N ALA A 227 -15.00 -6.89 4.37
CA ALA A 227 -14.22 -5.70 4.10
C ALA A 227 -14.94 -4.78 3.10
N TYR A 228 -14.50 -3.55 3.02
CA TYR A 228 -14.82 -2.61 1.95
C TYR A 228 -13.53 -2.24 1.21
N ASP A 229 -13.66 -1.70 -0.02
CA ASP A 229 -12.51 -1.26 -0.80
C ASP A 229 -11.96 0.05 -0.24
N GLY A 230 -10.68 0.05 0.10
CA GLY A 230 -9.96 1.24 0.55
C GLY A 230 -9.52 2.14 -0.62
N LEU A 231 -8.85 3.25 -0.28
CA LEU A 231 -8.37 4.23 -1.25
C LEU A 231 -7.43 3.60 -2.29
N LEU A 232 -6.41 2.88 -1.82
CA LEU A 232 -5.41 2.25 -2.70
C LEU A 232 -6.05 1.20 -3.59
N THR A 233 -6.90 0.35 -3.04
CA THR A 233 -7.63 -0.69 -3.80
C THR A 233 -8.52 -0.06 -4.87
N THR A 234 -9.26 0.99 -4.52
CA THR A 234 -10.14 1.68 -5.47
C THR A 234 -9.34 2.37 -6.58
N ALA A 235 -8.19 2.97 -6.27
CA ALA A 235 -7.30 3.58 -7.27
C ALA A 235 -6.72 2.55 -8.23
N LEU A 236 -6.31 1.39 -7.73
CA LEU A 236 -5.69 0.33 -8.52
C LEU A 236 -6.70 -0.52 -9.30
N LYS A 237 -7.98 -0.42 -8.99
CA LYS A 237 -9.04 -1.19 -9.66
C LYS A 237 -9.18 -0.77 -11.13
N SER A 238 -9.42 -1.75 -12.00
CA SER A 238 -9.70 -1.49 -13.42
C SER A 238 -10.91 -0.56 -13.58
N GLY A 239 -10.80 0.45 -14.43
CA GLY A 239 -11.85 1.44 -14.68
C GLY A 239 -11.94 2.57 -13.63
N SER A 240 -10.98 2.68 -12.72
CA SER A 240 -10.87 3.80 -11.77
C SER A 240 -10.53 5.12 -12.43
N ASN A 241 -9.85 5.08 -13.58
CA ASN A 241 -9.23 6.22 -14.26
C ASN A 241 -8.19 6.96 -13.38
N ALA A 242 -7.79 6.40 -12.25
CA ALA A 242 -6.68 6.91 -11.46
C ALA A 242 -5.36 6.76 -12.24
N TYR A 243 -4.43 7.67 -11.98
CA TYR A 243 -3.09 7.51 -12.52
C TYR A 243 -2.35 6.40 -11.78
N VAL A 244 -2.00 5.33 -12.47
CA VAL A 244 -1.25 4.21 -11.90
C VAL A 244 0.02 4.01 -12.71
N ASN A 245 1.16 4.13 -12.06
CA ASN A 245 2.47 3.86 -12.64
C ASN A 245 3.19 2.80 -11.81
N MET A 246 3.23 1.59 -12.32
CA MET A 246 4.06 0.52 -11.76
C MET A 246 5.42 0.59 -12.43
N LEU A 247 6.47 0.87 -11.67
CA LEU A 247 7.83 0.93 -12.21
C LEU A 247 8.24 -0.43 -12.78
N ALA A 248 9.07 -0.38 -13.81
CA ALA A 248 9.57 -1.58 -14.47
C ALA A 248 10.34 -2.47 -13.48
N THR A 249 10.41 -3.77 -13.76
CA THR A 249 11.13 -4.75 -12.92
C THR A 249 12.59 -4.39 -12.71
N GLY A 250 13.24 -3.76 -13.69
CA GLY A 250 14.64 -3.36 -13.60
C GLY A 250 15.58 -4.56 -13.47
N THR A 251 16.71 -4.33 -12.80
CA THR A 251 17.69 -5.39 -12.51
C THR A 251 17.15 -6.27 -11.37
N ALA A 252 17.19 -7.58 -11.55
CA ALA A 252 16.71 -8.54 -10.55
C ALA A 252 17.40 -8.31 -9.19
N GLY A 253 16.59 -8.27 -8.13
CA GLY A 253 17.01 -8.01 -6.76
C GLY A 253 17.33 -6.55 -6.42
N THR A 254 17.54 -5.69 -7.42
CA THR A 254 17.74 -4.24 -7.23
C THR A 254 16.46 -3.46 -7.56
N GLY A 255 15.77 -3.87 -8.62
CA GLY A 255 14.55 -3.20 -9.09
C GLY A 255 14.83 -1.90 -9.84
N THR A 256 13.81 -1.06 -9.98
CA THR A 256 13.90 0.28 -10.57
C THR A 256 13.68 1.33 -9.50
N THR A 257 14.68 2.20 -9.32
CA THR A 257 14.60 3.32 -8.39
C THR A 257 13.94 4.52 -9.05
N LEU A 258 13.48 5.49 -8.25
CA LEU A 258 13.02 6.78 -8.75
C LEU A 258 14.10 7.47 -9.58
N THR A 259 13.68 8.18 -10.62
CA THR A 259 14.57 8.89 -11.54
C THR A 259 14.67 10.35 -11.15
N ALA A 260 15.89 10.79 -10.84
CA ALA A 260 16.16 12.19 -10.59
C ALA A 260 16.07 12.99 -11.89
N SER A 261 15.30 14.07 -11.94
CA SER A 261 15.41 15.04 -13.01
C SER A 261 16.54 16.03 -12.71
N GLY A 262 17.25 16.50 -13.71
CA GLY A 262 18.32 17.49 -13.57
C GLY A 262 17.90 18.86 -13.00
N ARG A 263 16.64 18.99 -12.60
CA ARG A 263 16.02 20.23 -12.05
C ARG A 263 15.79 20.15 -10.54
N GLY A 264 16.23 19.08 -9.87
CA GLY A 264 15.96 18.90 -8.45
C GLY A 264 14.54 18.37 -8.18
N SER A 265 13.97 17.63 -9.11
CA SER A 265 12.68 16.94 -8.99
C SER A 265 12.79 15.45 -9.32
N VAL A 266 11.70 14.72 -9.18
CA VAL A 266 11.58 13.29 -9.48
C VAL A 266 10.67 13.11 -10.68
N SER A 267 11.17 12.50 -11.74
CA SER A 267 10.47 12.40 -13.03
C SER A 267 9.12 11.71 -12.94
N GLU A 268 8.99 10.67 -12.12
CA GLU A 268 7.75 9.91 -11.95
C GLU A 268 6.68 10.74 -11.25
N ILE A 269 7.07 11.57 -10.26
CA ILE A 269 6.13 12.48 -9.55
C ILE A 269 5.68 13.59 -10.49
N ASP A 270 6.61 14.19 -11.24
CA ASP A 270 6.29 15.23 -12.23
C ASP A 270 5.33 14.70 -13.30
N THR A 271 5.56 13.48 -13.78
CA THR A 271 4.69 12.81 -14.76
C THR A 271 3.31 12.53 -14.18
N MET A 272 3.22 12.10 -12.91
CA MET A 272 1.94 11.90 -12.23
C MET A 272 1.13 13.21 -12.18
N PHE A 273 1.76 14.31 -11.78
CA PHE A 273 1.09 15.61 -11.71
C PHE A 273 0.63 16.10 -13.09
N GLN A 274 1.49 15.96 -14.10
CA GLN A 274 1.14 16.33 -15.47
C GLN A 274 -0.04 15.49 -15.97
N LYS A 275 -0.03 14.18 -15.78
CA LYS A 275 -1.11 13.30 -16.26
C LYS A 275 -2.44 13.52 -15.53
N MET A 276 -2.41 13.80 -14.24
CA MET A 276 -3.63 14.16 -13.50
C MET A 276 -4.21 15.47 -14.00
N TRP A 277 -3.34 16.43 -14.32
CA TRP A 277 -3.76 17.72 -14.90
C TRP A 277 -4.29 17.57 -16.33
N ASP A 278 -3.54 16.92 -17.21
CA ASP A 278 -3.91 16.76 -18.62
C ASP A 278 -5.23 16.00 -18.81
N ASN A 279 -5.50 15.02 -17.95
CA ASN A 279 -6.68 14.17 -18.06
C ASN A 279 -7.93 14.77 -17.40
N PHE A 280 -7.76 15.41 -16.24
CA PHE A 280 -8.88 15.79 -15.38
C PHE A 280 -8.80 17.20 -14.80
N GLU A 281 -7.77 17.98 -15.17
CA GLU A 281 -7.50 19.31 -14.60
C GLU A 281 -7.40 19.27 -13.06
N LEU A 282 -6.88 18.16 -12.53
CA LEU A 282 -6.72 17.92 -11.11
C LEU A 282 -5.26 18.10 -10.69
N SER A 283 -5.07 18.71 -9.52
CA SER A 283 -3.77 18.84 -8.88
C SER A 283 -3.83 18.17 -7.52
N PRO A 284 -2.93 17.20 -7.21
CA PRO A 284 -2.85 16.64 -5.88
C PRO A 284 -2.62 17.72 -4.82
N THR A 285 -3.22 17.57 -3.65
CA THR A 285 -3.06 18.46 -2.50
C THR A 285 -2.08 17.92 -1.48
N VAL A 286 -1.80 16.61 -1.53
CA VAL A 286 -0.90 15.91 -0.61
C VAL A 286 -0.28 14.68 -1.27
N LEU A 287 0.95 14.36 -0.89
CA LEU A 287 1.63 13.11 -1.18
C LEU A 287 1.79 12.30 0.11
N TYR A 288 1.27 11.07 0.12
CA TYR A 288 1.50 10.12 1.19
C TYR A 288 2.58 9.13 0.79
N VAL A 289 3.58 8.99 1.64
CA VAL A 289 4.74 8.13 1.42
C VAL A 289 5.10 7.34 2.68
N ASN A 290 5.80 6.24 2.50
CA ASN A 290 6.49 5.55 3.59
C ASN A 290 7.80 6.28 3.92
N SER A 291 8.38 6.02 5.08
CA SER A 291 9.67 6.59 5.48
C SER A 291 10.82 6.27 4.51
N GLN A 292 10.79 5.07 3.91
CA GLN A 292 11.74 4.67 2.88
C GLN A 292 11.63 5.56 1.64
N GLU A 293 10.41 5.81 1.16
CA GLU A 293 10.19 6.61 -0.03
C GLU A 293 10.50 8.09 0.20
N LEU A 294 10.27 8.61 1.40
CA LEU A 294 10.72 9.97 1.73
C LEU A 294 12.25 10.07 1.62
N LYS A 295 12.98 9.07 2.10
CA LYS A 295 14.44 9.00 1.98
C LYS A 295 14.85 8.92 0.51
N ASN A 296 14.20 8.08 -0.29
CA ASN A 296 14.46 7.90 -1.72
C ASN A 296 14.22 9.22 -2.48
N ILE A 297 13.08 9.89 -2.28
CA ILE A 297 12.77 11.19 -2.88
C ILE A 297 13.84 12.22 -2.50
N THR A 298 14.15 12.31 -1.21
CA THR A 298 15.14 13.26 -0.70
C THR A 298 16.51 13.02 -1.34
N THR A 299 16.95 11.77 -1.41
CA THR A 299 18.24 11.40 -2.04
C THR A 299 18.25 11.79 -3.52
N LYS A 300 17.18 11.51 -4.27
CA LYS A 300 17.12 11.83 -5.71
C LYS A 300 17.06 13.33 -5.97
N VAL A 301 16.28 14.08 -5.20
CA VAL A 301 16.20 15.55 -5.32
C VAL A 301 17.55 16.19 -5.00
N LEU A 302 18.24 15.72 -3.97
CA LEU A 302 19.49 16.32 -3.51
C LEU A 302 20.71 15.86 -4.33
N SER A 303 20.69 14.67 -4.90
CA SER A 303 21.82 14.13 -5.68
C SER A 303 22.08 14.89 -6.98
N THR A 304 21.08 15.57 -7.52
CA THR A 304 21.17 16.33 -8.78
C THR A 304 21.36 17.84 -8.58
N SER A 305 21.26 18.31 -7.36
CA SER A 305 21.41 19.73 -7.03
C SER A 305 22.82 20.00 -6.51
N SER A 306 23.56 20.86 -7.17
CA SER A 306 24.80 21.45 -6.64
C SER A 306 24.55 22.52 -5.56
N ALA A 307 23.32 22.65 -5.07
CA ALA A 307 23.01 23.59 -4.02
C ALA A 307 23.63 23.14 -2.68
N PRO A 308 24.28 24.02 -1.95
CA PRO A 308 24.85 23.65 -0.66
C PRO A 308 23.75 23.28 0.34
N LEU A 309 23.85 22.06 0.86
CA LEU A 309 22.98 21.50 1.90
C LEU A 309 23.14 22.16 3.28
N LEU A 310 24.13 23.02 3.40
CA LEU A 310 24.46 23.70 4.64
C LEU A 310 23.75 25.07 4.66
N ARG A 311 22.73 25.21 5.48
CA ARG A 311 22.21 26.52 5.89
C ARG A 311 23.04 27.02 7.05
N TYR A 312 23.66 28.17 6.87
CA TYR A 312 24.17 28.97 7.96
C TYR A 312 23.02 29.86 8.44
N ASP A 313 22.44 29.54 9.58
CA ASP A 313 21.57 30.49 10.25
C ASP A 313 22.48 31.51 11.01
N SER A 314 22.59 32.66 10.42
CA SER A 314 23.23 33.82 11.09
C SER A 314 22.19 34.46 12.02
N PRO A 315 22.50 34.71 13.27
CA PRO A 315 21.60 35.46 14.15
C PRO A 315 21.32 36.84 13.52
N ALA A 316 20.06 37.20 13.43
CA ALA A 316 19.57 38.41 12.75
C ALA A 316 19.97 39.72 13.44
N ASP A 317 20.64 39.68 14.59
CA ASP A 317 20.95 40.84 15.43
C ASP A 317 22.44 41.23 15.52
N GLY A 318 23.29 40.58 14.69
CA GLY A 318 24.73 40.94 14.68
C GLY A 318 25.50 40.56 15.96
N SER A 319 24.93 39.75 16.85
CA SER A 319 25.64 39.23 17.99
C SER A 319 26.57 38.09 17.59
N THR A 320 27.71 37.97 18.27
CA THR A 320 28.69 36.87 18.09
C THR A 320 28.12 35.55 18.64
N GLY A 321 26.93 35.11 18.13
CA GLY A 321 26.29 33.87 18.51
C GLY A 321 26.86 32.68 17.74
N GLU A 322 26.83 31.53 18.34
CA GLU A 322 27.25 30.28 17.76
C GLU A 322 26.53 30.01 16.41
N TYR A 323 27.31 29.78 15.36
CA TYR A 323 26.79 29.33 14.08
C TYR A 323 26.34 27.88 14.21
N THR A 324 25.04 27.63 14.25
CA THR A 324 24.51 26.25 14.18
C THR A 324 24.44 25.80 12.74
N VAL A 325 25.22 24.78 12.43
CA VAL A 325 25.12 24.06 11.17
C VAL A 325 24.04 22.98 11.31
N THR A 326 22.87 23.20 10.74
CA THR A 326 21.81 22.19 10.72
C THR A 326 21.95 21.35 9.45
N ALA A 327 22.44 20.13 9.59
CA ALA A 327 22.46 19.14 8.54
C ALA A 327 21.14 18.36 8.53
N SER A 328 20.09 18.87 7.89
CA SER A 328 18.89 18.09 7.60
C SER A 328 18.35 18.48 6.23
N GLY A 329 18.80 17.74 5.23
CA GLY A 329 18.22 17.81 3.89
C GLY A 329 17.04 16.84 3.75
N VAL A 330 15.86 17.19 4.22
CA VAL A 330 14.63 16.41 3.98
C VAL A 330 13.68 17.23 3.14
N VAL A 331 13.17 16.66 2.05
CA VAL A 331 12.15 17.29 1.21
C VAL A 331 10.81 17.19 1.91
N GLN A 332 10.30 18.30 2.41
CA GLN A 332 9.00 18.38 3.09
C GLN A 332 7.86 18.77 2.16
N PHE A 333 8.16 19.52 1.11
CA PHE A 333 7.20 20.01 0.13
C PHE A 333 7.69 19.75 -1.27
N TYR A 334 6.77 19.37 -2.15
CA TYR A 334 7.01 19.26 -3.57
C TYR A 334 6.26 20.39 -4.30
N TYR A 335 6.89 21.03 -5.26
CA TYR A 335 6.26 22.09 -6.03
C TYR A 335 5.61 21.52 -7.29
N ASN A 336 4.29 21.67 -7.43
CA ASN A 336 3.55 21.28 -8.62
C ASN A 336 3.26 22.51 -9.47
N PRO A 337 3.84 22.63 -10.67
CA PRO A 337 3.55 23.74 -11.57
C PRO A 337 2.18 23.64 -12.26
N PHE A 338 1.56 22.45 -12.27
CA PHE A 338 0.30 22.18 -12.96
C PHE A 338 -0.89 22.47 -12.03
N ALA A 339 -1.23 23.73 -11.89
CA ALA A 339 -2.38 24.20 -11.13
C ALA A 339 -2.96 25.48 -11.76
N ILE A 340 -4.26 25.69 -11.61
CA ILE A 340 -5.00 26.81 -12.23
C ILE A 340 -4.37 28.18 -11.88
N ASN A 341 -3.83 28.32 -10.67
CA ASN A 341 -3.29 29.59 -10.19
C ASN A 341 -1.74 29.67 -10.23
N GLY A 342 -1.10 28.88 -11.09
CA GLY A 342 0.33 29.03 -11.37
C GLY A 342 1.28 28.33 -10.41
N GLY A 343 0.86 27.27 -9.76
CA GLY A 343 1.70 26.39 -8.97
C GLY A 343 1.24 26.22 -7.52
N LEU A 344 1.39 24.99 -7.02
CA LEU A 344 0.96 24.60 -5.69
C LEU A 344 2.11 23.92 -4.93
N ARG A 345 2.29 24.28 -3.66
CA ARG A 345 3.21 23.56 -2.76
C ARG A 345 2.45 22.39 -2.15
N ILE A 346 2.90 21.17 -2.46
CA ILE A 346 2.28 19.93 -2.01
C ILE A 346 3.10 19.38 -0.85
N PRO A 347 2.53 19.23 0.37
CA PRO A 347 3.21 18.60 1.49
C PRO A 347 3.40 17.11 1.24
N ILE A 348 4.57 16.60 1.61
CA ILE A 348 4.86 15.16 1.66
C ILE A 348 4.64 14.71 3.10
N LYS A 349 3.65 13.85 3.30
CA LYS A 349 3.29 13.30 4.61
C LYS A 349 3.75 11.84 4.71
N ILE A 350 4.50 11.56 5.77
CA ILE A 350 4.87 10.18 6.10
C ILE A 350 3.68 9.51 6.74
N HIS A 351 3.34 8.33 6.25
CA HIS A 351 2.30 7.51 6.83
C HIS A 351 2.82 6.07 7.04
N PRO A 352 2.81 5.54 8.26
CA PRO A 352 3.46 4.26 8.58
C PRO A 352 2.78 3.05 7.90
N ARG A 353 1.53 3.21 7.47
CA ARG A 353 0.76 2.15 6.82
C ARG A 353 0.85 2.17 5.30
N VAL A 354 1.37 3.22 4.70
CA VAL A 354 1.67 3.21 3.26
C VAL A 354 2.77 2.17 3.02
N PRO A 355 2.54 1.21 2.08
CA PRO A 355 3.51 0.16 1.84
C PRO A 355 4.83 0.75 1.30
N PRO A 356 5.98 0.19 1.70
CA PRO A 356 7.25 0.52 1.08
C PRO A 356 7.18 0.32 -0.44
N GLY A 357 7.87 1.16 -1.20
CA GLY A 357 7.83 1.11 -2.67
C GLY A 357 6.57 1.71 -3.29
N THR A 358 5.77 2.46 -2.52
CA THR A 358 4.53 3.09 -3.02
C THR A 358 4.46 4.55 -2.63
N ILE A 359 4.08 5.40 -3.60
CA ILE A 359 3.76 6.82 -3.40
C ILE A 359 2.32 7.02 -3.81
N ILE A 360 1.53 7.70 -2.97
CA ILE A 360 0.13 8.00 -3.22
C ILE A 360 -0.03 9.52 -3.33
N GLY A 361 -0.46 10.00 -4.49
CA GLY A 361 -0.90 11.37 -4.69
C GLY A 361 -2.41 11.46 -4.47
N TRP A 362 -2.85 12.43 -3.68
CA TRP A 362 -4.24 12.59 -3.30
C TRP A 362 -4.70 14.02 -3.52
N ALA A 363 -5.82 14.21 -4.23
CA ALA A 363 -6.51 15.47 -4.33
C ALA A 363 -7.74 15.46 -3.40
N GLU A 364 -7.74 16.32 -2.40
CA GLU A 364 -8.83 16.38 -1.41
C GLU A 364 -10.10 17.02 -1.98
N ASN A 365 -9.93 18.00 -2.89
CA ASN A 365 -11.04 18.75 -3.44
C ASN A 365 -11.27 18.40 -4.91
N LEU A 366 -12.55 18.23 -5.27
CA LEU A 366 -12.96 18.11 -6.65
C LEU A 366 -13.10 19.51 -7.30
N PRO A 367 -12.66 19.69 -8.54
CA PRO A 367 -13.05 20.85 -9.35
C PRO A 367 -14.58 20.95 -9.47
N ILE A 368 -15.08 22.18 -9.58
CA ILE A 368 -16.52 22.48 -9.65
C ILE A 368 -17.23 21.68 -10.76
N GLN A 369 -16.55 21.42 -11.86
CA GLN A 369 -17.07 20.63 -12.99
C GLN A 369 -17.44 19.18 -12.66
N TYR A 370 -16.88 18.61 -11.60
CA TYR A 370 -17.14 17.24 -11.14
C TYR A 370 -18.00 17.21 -9.87
N GLN A 371 -18.26 18.37 -9.26
CA GLN A 371 -19.09 18.45 -8.06
C GLN A 371 -20.58 18.34 -8.37
N SER A 372 -21.31 17.65 -7.53
CA SER A 372 -22.76 17.62 -7.52
C SER A 372 -23.27 17.58 -6.07
N ASN A 373 -24.57 17.78 -5.88
CA ASN A 373 -25.17 17.66 -4.53
C ASN A 373 -24.98 16.26 -3.91
N GLU A 374 -24.81 15.24 -4.75
CA GLU A 374 -24.62 13.85 -4.34
C GLU A 374 -23.14 13.47 -4.23
N VAL A 375 -22.25 14.25 -4.84
CA VAL A 375 -20.80 14.03 -4.88
C VAL A 375 -20.08 15.31 -4.45
N PRO A 376 -20.08 15.63 -3.14
CA PRO A 376 -19.47 16.85 -2.65
C PRO A 376 -17.95 16.78 -2.56
N ASN A 377 -17.40 15.58 -2.36
CA ASN A 377 -15.97 15.33 -2.09
C ASN A 377 -15.43 14.17 -2.93
N VAL A 378 -14.12 13.98 -2.92
CA VAL A 378 -13.44 12.86 -3.59
C VAL A 378 -13.80 11.53 -2.94
N ALA A 379 -13.80 11.47 -1.63
CA ALA A 379 -14.18 10.31 -0.86
C ALA A 379 -14.83 10.73 0.47
N GLU A 380 -15.67 9.87 1.00
CA GLU A 380 -16.39 10.07 2.26
C GLU A 380 -16.54 8.75 2.99
N ILE A 381 -16.33 8.77 4.30
CA ILE A 381 -16.69 7.63 5.16
C ILE A 381 -18.14 7.80 5.54
N LYS A 382 -18.95 6.83 5.16
CA LYS A 382 -20.36 6.75 5.58
C LYS A 382 -20.49 5.78 6.73
N THR A 383 -21.02 6.25 7.84
CA THR A 383 -21.26 5.46 9.04
C THR A 383 -22.76 5.23 9.21
N ARG A 384 -23.16 3.97 9.38
CA ARG A 384 -24.52 3.62 9.78
C ARG A 384 -24.66 3.69 11.29
N GLN A 385 -23.65 3.24 12.01
CA GLN A 385 -23.51 3.36 13.46
C GLN A 385 -22.04 3.67 13.77
N ASP A 386 -21.83 4.84 14.38
CA ASP A 386 -20.53 5.27 14.84
C ASP A 386 -20.04 4.41 16.01
N TYR A 387 -18.83 4.62 16.50
CA TYR A 387 -18.26 3.84 17.57
C TYR A 387 -19.22 3.65 18.74
N TYR A 388 -19.53 2.39 19.06
CA TYR A 388 -20.38 2.05 20.20
C TYR A 388 -19.75 0.92 20.99
N GLN A 389 -20.00 0.95 22.29
CA GLN A 389 -19.54 -0.06 23.24
C GLN A 389 -20.70 -0.97 23.62
N ILE A 390 -20.42 -2.26 23.72
CA ILE A 390 -21.34 -3.25 24.28
C ILE A 390 -20.69 -3.84 25.52
N ASP A 391 -21.36 -3.74 26.65
CA ASP A 391 -21.02 -4.49 27.86
C ASP A 391 -21.79 -5.79 27.85
N TRP A 392 -21.09 -6.91 27.74
CA TRP A 392 -21.74 -8.22 27.70
C TRP A 392 -22.19 -8.69 29.07
N PRO A 393 -23.29 -9.46 29.16
CA PRO A 393 -23.72 -10.07 30.42
C PRO A 393 -22.62 -10.94 31.03
N ILE A 394 -22.49 -10.89 32.34
CA ILE A 394 -21.49 -11.70 33.06
C ILE A 394 -21.96 -13.16 33.08
N VAL A 395 -21.31 -14.00 32.28
CA VAL A 395 -21.56 -15.46 32.23
C VAL A 395 -20.49 -16.21 33.00
N THR A 396 -19.27 -15.67 33.03
CA THR A 396 -18.11 -16.22 33.73
C THR A 396 -17.54 -15.16 34.68
N ARG A 397 -16.53 -15.52 35.51
CA ARG A 397 -15.88 -14.57 36.43
C ARG A 397 -14.96 -13.58 35.70
N GLN A 398 -15.47 -12.95 34.66
CA GLN A 398 -14.79 -11.95 33.85
C GLN A 398 -15.80 -10.90 33.35
N ARG A 399 -15.29 -9.71 33.10
CA ARG A 399 -16.03 -8.63 32.46
C ARG A 399 -15.60 -8.56 31.01
N GLN A 400 -16.55 -8.66 30.10
CA GLN A 400 -16.31 -8.62 28.66
C GLN A 400 -16.89 -7.32 28.10
N VAL A 401 -16.12 -6.64 27.28
CA VAL A 401 -16.48 -5.39 26.62
C VAL A 401 -16.11 -5.50 25.14
N GLY A 402 -17.05 -5.11 24.27
CA GLY A 402 -16.82 -5.01 22.84
C GLY A 402 -16.95 -3.57 22.35
N VAL A 403 -16.11 -3.17 21.40
CA VAL A 403 -16.24 -1.90 20.69
C VAL A 403 -16.44 -2.20 19.20
N TYR A 404 -17.45 -1.55 18.60
CA TYR A 404 -17.86 -1.79 17.22
C TYR A 404 -18.10 -0.48 16.50
N ALA A 405 -18.01 -0.51 15.17
CA ALA A 405 -18.45 0.54 14.26
C ALA A 405 -18.99 -0.09 12.98
N GLU A 406 -20.01 0.50 12.37
CA GLU A 406 -20.54 0.09 11.07
C GLU A 406 -20.30 1.21 10.07
N GLU A 407 -19.43 0.96 9.12
CA GLU A 407 -18.98 1.97 8.18
C GLU A 407 -18.69 1.41 6.79
N VAL A 408 -18.53 2.33 5.84
CA VAL A 408 -18.06 2.04 4.49
C VAL A 408 -17.36 3.27 3.91
N LEU A 409 -16.29 3.07 3.18
CA LEU A 409 -15.63 4.12 2.41
C LEU A 409 -16.32 4.25 1.05
N ALA A 410 -16.92 5.40 0.78
CA ALA A 410 -17.46 5.76 -0.52
C ALA A 410 -16.44 6.63 -1.27
N VAL A 411 -15.80 6.10 -2.31
CA VAL A 411 -14.90 6.85 -3.19
C VAL A 411 -15.65 7.26 -4.43
N TYR A 412 -15.97 8.54 -4.55
CA TYR A 412 -16.75 9.08 -5.66
C TYR A 412 -15.88 9.39 -6.89
N ALA A 413 -14.67 9.82 -6.66
CA ALA A 413 -13.75 10.25 -7.70
C ALA A 413 -12.38 9.54 -7.60
N PRO A 414 -12.30 8.25 -7.95
CA PRO A 414 -11.04 7.51 -7.89
C PRO A 414 -9.96 8.10 -8.82
N PHE A 415 -10.35 8.81 -9.88
CA PHE A 415 -9.45 9.52 -10.78
C PHE A 415 -8.71 10.71 -10.12
N ALA A 416 -9.12 11.13 -8.92
CA ALA A 416 -8.43 12.14 -8.12
C ALA A 416 -7.21 11.58 -7.37
N MET A 417 -6.88 10.32 -7.60
CA MET A 417 -5.72 9.66 -7.02
C MET A 417 -4.66 9.33 -8.07
N GLY A 418 -3.40 9.42 -7.66
CA GLY A 418 -2.26 8.92 -8.40
C GLY A 418 -1.47 7.94 -7.54
N VAL A 419 -1.07 6.81 -8.12
CA VAL A 419 -0.28 5.79 -7.43
C VAL A 419 0.97 5.47 -8.24
N ILE A 420 2.13 5.54 -7.60
CA ILE A 420 3.39 5.02 -8.13
C ILE A 420 3.79 3.85 -7.25
N SER A 421 4.02 2.70 -7.84
CA SER A 421 4.32 1.46 -7.11
C SER A 421 5.51 0.70 -7.71
N ASN A 422 5.94 -0.37 -7.05
CA ASN A 422 7.11 -1.17 -7.42
C ASN A 422 8.41 -0.35 -7.43
N ILE A 423 8.55 0.58 -6.50
CA ILE A 423 9.73 1.44 -6.37
C ILE A 423 10.78 0.65 -5.59
N ALA A 424 11.96 0.52 -6.15
CA ALA A 424 13.09 -0.09 -5.47
C ALA A 424 13.72 0.86 -4.46
N ASN A 425 14.31 0.27 -3.42
CA ASN A 425 15.10 1.01 -2.45
C ASN A 425 16.48 1.31 -3.05
N GLY A 426 16.85 2.60 -3.16
CA GLY A 426 18.12 2.98 -3.77
C GLY A 426 18.53 4.41 -3.53
#